data_a65a25e5294f32b4fffad0cfcc044946
#
_entry.id   a65a25e5294f32b4fffad0cfcc044946
#
_cell.length_a   1.000
_cell.length_b   1.000
_cell.length_c   1.000
_cell.angle_alpha   90.00
_cell.angle_beta   90.00
_cell.angle_gamma   90.00
#
_symmetry.space_group_name_H-M   'P 1'
#
loop_
_entity.id
_entity.type
_entity.pdbx_description
1 polymer ?
#
loop_
_entity_poly.entity_id
_entity_poly.type
_entity_poly.pdbx_seq_one_letter_code
_entity_poly.pdbx_strand_id
1 'polypeptide(L)'
;VWKEIGKRTGHEIEFVTSDFSGLFGMLDSAKLDTIANQITVTPEREQKYLFTRPYVYYGAQLISKDDRNDIVDLESLKGKKVAVGLGTNYETIIRDFDKNSEIEIITYDSGSGSYQDVAIGRVDAAMNDRLALQSVINESGLPLKLAGPPINEMQNAFPFLNNEENKELVAQIDSAIDSMYEDGTIKEISMKYFDMDITEKVLN
;
A
#
# COMPACT_ATOMS: atom_id res chain seq x y z
N VAL A 1 5.16 2.63 13.79
CA VAL A 1 5.48 1.20 13.87
C VAL A 1 6.98 1.01 14.02
N TRP A 2 7.85 1.37 13.03
CA TRP A 2 9.29 1.09 13.05
C TRP A 2 10.05 1.67 14.25
N LYS A 3 9.72 2.87 14.71
CA LYS A 3 10.34 3.43 15.93
C LYS A 3 10.04 2.58 17.18
N GLU A 4 8.87 1.97 17.24
CA GLU A 4 8.50 1.08 18.35
C GLU A 4 9.16 -0.29 18.19
N ILE A 5 9.26 -0.82 16.97
CA ILE A 5 10.04 -2.05 16.68
C ILE A 5 11.49 -1.86 17.14
N GLY A 6 12.16 -0.78 16.69
CA GLY A 6 13.55 -0.50 17.10
C GLY A 6 13.74 -0.43 18.61
N LYS A 7 12.81 0.22 19.31
CA LYS A 7 12.83 0.29 20.78
C LYS A 7 12.70 -1.09 21.45
N ARG A 8 11.85 -1.98 20.92
CA ARG A 8 11.63 -3.33 21.49
C ARG A 8 12.74 -4.31 21.14
N THR A 9 13.33 -4.17 19.96
CA THR A 9 14.41 -5.06 19.48
C THR A 9 15.81 -4.56 19.82
N GLY A 10 15.96 -3.28 20.19
CA GLY A 10 17.25 -2.63 20.40
C GLY A 10 17.97 -2.21 19.11
N HIS A 11 17.32 -2.32 17.95
CA HIS A 11 17.88 -1.87 16.67
C HIS A 11 17.72 -0.36 16.50
N GLU A 12 18.76 0.30 16.01
CA GLU A 12 18.69 1.67 15.55
C GLU A 12 18.01 1.73 14.17
N ILE A 13 17.04 2.62 14.02
CA ILE A 13 16.24 2.74 12.78
C ILE A 13 16.63 4.01 12.05
N GLU A 14 17.22 3.83 10.87
CA GLU A 14 17.49 4.91 9.92
C GLU A 14 16.43 4.89 8.80
N PHE A 15 15.89 6.07 8.46
CA PHE A 15 14.90 6.20 7.38
C PHE A 15 15.52 6.85 6.15
N VAL A 16 15.43 6.15 5.02
CA VAL A 16 15.82 6.64 3.69
C VAL A 16 14.57 6.82 2.84
N THR A 17 14.42 7.97 2.20
CA THR A 17 13.27 8.26 1.34
C THR A 17 13.63 8.05 -0.13
N SER A 18 12.74 7.40 -0.87
CA SER A 18 12.86 7.17 -2.32
C SER A 18 11.46 7.07 -2.94
N ASP A 19 11.38 7.20 -4.28
CA ASP A 19 10.16 6.89 -5.02
C ASP A 19 9.86 5.39 -4.95
N PHE A 20 8.58 5.04 -4.95
CA PHE A 20 8.13 3.64 -4.78
C PHE A 20 8.76 2.70 -5.82
N SER A 21 8.83 3.12 -7.08
CA SER A 21 9.41 2.34 -8.19
C SER A 21 10.87 1.94 -7.96
N GLY A 22 11.63 2.72 -7.16
CA GLY A 22 13.03 2.44 -6.82
C GLY A 22 13.22 1.54 -5.61
N LEU A 23 12.23 1.39 -4.72
CA LEU A 23 12.40 0.75 -3.40
C LEU A 23 12.86 -0.70 -3.48
N PHE A 24 12.25 -1.50 -4.34
CA PHE A 24 12.64 -2.91 -4.48
C PHE A 24 14.04 -3.08 -5.08
N GLY A 25 14.44 -2.21 -6.01
CA GLY A 25 15.82 -2.20 -6.53
C GLY A 25 16.85 -1.84 -5.45
N MET A 26 16.50 -0.96 -4.52
CA MET A 26 17.35 -0.63 -3.38
C MET A 26 17.43 -1.80 -2.38
N LEU A 27 16.33 -2.48 -2.12
CA LEU A 27 16.29 -3.70 -1.30
C LEU A 27 17.14 -4.81 -1.94
N ASP A 28 16.96 -5.08 -3.24
CA ASP A 28 17.71 -6.11 -3.97
C ASP A 28 19.22 -5.86 -3.99
N SER A 29 19.64 -4.60 -3.96
CA SER A 29 21.05 -4.21 -3.90
C SER A 29 21.59 -4.03 -2.47
N ALA A 30 20.82 -4.44 -1.44
CA ALA A 30 21.14 -4.31 -0.03
C ALA A 30 21.51 -2.87 0.40
N LYS A 31 20.91 -1.87 -0.26
CA LYS A 31 20.96 -0.46 0.16
C LYS A 31 19.90 -0.13 1.22
N LEU A 32 18.92 -0.99 1.35
CA LEU A 32 17.90 -1.00 2.40
C LEU A 32 17.84 -2.40 2.98
N ASP A 33 17.63 -2.51 4.28
CA ASP A 33 17.37 -3.78 4.95
C ASP A 33 15.92 -4.23 4.72
N THR A 34 15.00 -3.25 4.68
CA THR A 34 13.56 -3.46 4.46
C THR A 34 12.89 -2.24 3.85
N ILE A 35 11.62 -2.40 3.46
CA ILE A 35 10.79 -1.31 2.92
C ILE A 35 9.64 -1.02 3.88
N ALA A 36 9.62 0.18 4.47
CA ALA A 36 8.61 0.64 5.42
C ALA A 36 7.48 1.44 4.73
N ASN A 37 6.78 0.83 3.78
CA ASN A 37 5.76 1.51 2.95
C ASN A 37 4.54 0.62 2.67
N GLN A 38 3.86 0.11 3.70
CA GLN A 38 2.64 -0.70 3.54
C GLN A 38 2.71 -1.67 2.33
N ILE A 39 3.80 -2.44 2.24
CA ILE A 39 4.03 -3.34 1.12
C ILE A 39 3.03 -4.50 1.18
N THR A 40 2.18 -4.59 0.17
CA THR A 40 1.22 -5.70 0.04
C THR A 40 1.96 -7.02 -0.15
N VAL A 41 1.62 -8.00 0.66
CA VAL A 41 2.07 -9.38 0.50
C VAL A 41 1.35 -9.98 -0.69
N THR A 42 2.10 -10.38 -1.71
CA THR A 42 1.57 -11.05 -2.90
C THR A 42 2.32 -12.35 -3.16
N PRO A 43 1.70 -13.37 -3.77
CA PRO A 43 2.39 -14.64 -4.07
C PRO A 43 3.68 -14.45 -4.90
N GLU A 44 3.71 -13.45 -5.79
CA GLU A 44 4.89 -13.13 -6.58
C GLU A 44 6.03 -12.60 -5.70
N ARG A 45 5.71 -11.68 -4.77
CA ARG A 45 6.70 -11.11 -3.86
C ARG A 45 7.18 -12.12 -2.83
N GLU A 46 6.32 -13.01 -2.33
CA GLU A 46 6.70 -14.08 -1.40
C GLU A 46 7.68 -15.10 -2.02
N GLN A 47 7.69 -15.26 -3.34
CA GLN A 47 8.70 -16.10 -4.00
C GLN A 47 10.11 -15.51 -3.91
N LYS A 48 10.24 -14.20 -3.73
CA LYS A 48 11.52 -13.49 -3.77
C LYS A 48 11.97 -12.98 -2.41
N TYR A 49 11.05 -12.56 -1.57
CA TYR A 49 11.31 -11.89 -0.30
C TYR A 49 10.76 -12.68 0.87
N LEU A 50 11.41 -12.53 2.02
CA LEU A 50 10.81 -12.85 3.32
C LEU A 50 9.92 -11.70 3.74
N PHE A 51 8.77 -12.01 4.33
CA PHE A 51 7.89 -11.01 4.91
C PHE A 51 7.77 -11.23 6.42
N THR A 52 7.67 -10.13 7.16
CA THR A 52 7.23 -10.19 8.55
C THR A 52 5.77 -10.64 8.63
N ARG A 53 5.27 -10.90 9.85
CA ARG A 53 3.83 -10.99 10.03
C ARG A 53 3.16 -9.70 9.57
N PRO A 54 1.95 -9.77 9.02
CA PRO A 54 1.20 -8.58 8.62
C PRO A 54 0.87 -7.69 9.82
N TYR A 55 0.92 -6.38 9.59
CA TYR A 55 0.60 -5.37 10.60
C TYR A 55 -0.52 -4.40 10.16
N VAL A 56 -0.96 -4.50 8.91
CA VAL A 56 -2.09 -3.75 8.32
C VAL A 56 -2.91 -4.69 7.47
N TYR A 57 -4.23 -4.60 7.60
CA TYR A 57 -5.21 -5.31 6.79
C TYR A 57 -6.14 -4.29 6.17
N TYR A 58 -6.02 -4.13 4.85
CA TYR A 58 -6.87 -3.21 4.11
C TYR A 58 -7.01 -3.66 2.65
N GLY A 59 -7.59 -2.83 1.76
CA GLY A 59 -7.84 -3.24 0.39
C GLY A 59 -7.52 -2.17 -0.64
N ALA A 60 -7.37 -2.58 -1.88
CA ALA A 60 -7.32 -1.69 -3.02
C ALA A 60 -8.65 -0.95 -3.15
N GLN A 61 -8.61 0.32 -3.54
CA GLN A 61 -9.79 1.11 -3.81
C GLN A 61 -9.55 2.04 -4.99
N LEU A 62 -10.63 2.40 -5.64
CA LEU A 62 -10.64 3.47 -6.63
C LEU A 62 -10.89 4.83 -5.97
N ILE A 63 -10.31 5.86 -6.56
CA ILE A 63 -10.62 7.26 -6.28
C ILE A 63 -11.01 7.93 -7.59
N SER A 64 -12.02 8.77 -7.55
CA SER A 64 -12.47 9.58 -8.69
C SER A 64 -12.75 11.01 -8.26
N LYS A 65 -13.00 11.89 -9.22
CA LYS A 65 -13.54 13.21 -8.92
C LYS A 65 -14.89 13.07 -8.21
N ASP A 66 -15.17 13.95 -7.28
CA ASP A 66 -16.34 13.89 -6.37
C ASP A 66 -17.68 13.96 -7.08
N ASP A 67 -17.75 14.61 -8.26
CA ASP A 67 -18.94 14.72 -9.10
C ASP A 67 -19.19 13.49 -10.00
N ARG A 68 -18.25 12.51 -10.07
CA ARG A 68 -18.36 11.29 -10.87
C ARG A 68 -19.13 10.22 -10.11
N ASN A 69 -20.14 9.62 -10.72
CA ASN A 69 -20.91 8.50 -10.17
C ASN A 69 -20.90 7.26 -11.05
N ASP A 70 -20.15 7.30 -12.14
CA ASP A 70 -20.00 6.23 -13.12
C ASP A 70 -18.79 5.33 -12.87
N ILE A 71 -17.97 5.64 -11.85
CA ILE A 71 -16.84 4.81 -11.39
C ILE A 71 -17.29 4.09 -10.14
N VAL A 72 -17.54 2.78 -10.22
CA VAL A 72 -18.09 2.00 -9.10
C VAL A 72 -17.37 0.66 -8.87
N ASP A 73 -16.62 0.17 -9.85
CA ASP A 73 -15.86 -1.10 -9.82
C ASP A 73 -14.83 -1.13 -10.97
N LEU A 74 -14.15 -2.26 -11.14
CA LEU A 74 -13.19 -2.46 -12.24
C LEU A 74 -13.87 -2.48 -13.61
N GLU A 75 -15.08 -3.01 -13.71
CA GLU A 75 -15.81 -3.10 -14.98
C GLU A 75 -16.16 -1.69 -15.52
N SER A 76 -16.47 -0.77 -14.61
CA SER A 76 -16.79 0.63 -14.95
C SER A 76 -15.59 1.43 -15.48
N LEU A 77 -14.36 0.86 -15.39
CA LEU A 77 -13.15 1.49 -15.91
C LEU A 77 -12.94 1.28 -17.41
N LYS A 78 -13.67 0.37 -18.05
CA LYS A 78 -13.57 0.12 -19.50
C LYS A 78 -13.84 1.38 -20.30
N GLY A 79 -12.98 1.64 -21.27
CA GLY A 79 -13.00 2.86 -22.08
C GLY A 79 -12.52 4.13 -21.36
N LYS A 80 -11.93 4.00 -20.16
CA LYS A 80 -11.47 5.12 -19.33
C LYS A 80 -9.97 5.10 -19.13
N LYS A 81 -9.44 6.25 -18.66
CA LYS A 81 -8.05 6.46 -18.28
C LYS A 81 -7.91 6.25 -16.78
N VAL A 82 -7.02 5.33 -16.38
CA VAL A 82 -6.82 4.99 -14.97
C VAL A 82 -5.37 5.16 -14.58
N ALA A 83 -5.12 5.95 -13.56
CA ALA A 83 -3.81 6.18 -12.98
C ALA A 83 -3.46 5.13 -11.94
N VAL A 84 -2.23 4.62 -11.98
CA VAL A 84 -1.66 3.72 -10.97
C VAL A 84 -0.20 4.05 -10.71
N GLY A 85 0.31 3.71 -9.53
CA GLY A 85 1.74 3.78 -9.25
C GLY A 85 2.51 2.72 -10.04
N LEU A 86 3.62 3.10 -10.68
CA LEU A 86 4.47 2.19 -11.43
C LEU A 86 5.05 1.09 -10.52
N GLY A 87 4.92 -0.17 -10.93
CA GLY A 87 5.42 -1.34 -10.20
C GLY A 87 4.63 -1.69 -8.95
N THR A 88 3.45 -1.09 -8.73
CA THR A 88 2.56 -1.46 -7.64
C THR A 88 1.74 -2.70 -7.99
N ASN A 89 1.27 -3.42 -6.95
CA ASN A 89 0.28 -4.48 -7.14
C ASN A 89 -1.06 -3.96 -7.69
N TYR A 90 -1.36 -2.68 -7.53
CA TYR A 90 -2.56 -2.05 -8.10
C TYR A 90 -2.50 -1.97 -9.62
N GLU A 91 -1.33 -1.71 -10.18
CA GLU A 91 -1.10 -1.84 -11.63
C GLU A 91 -1.37 -3.27 -12.10
N THR A 92 -0.84 -4.26 -11.37
CA THR A 92 -1.05 -5.69 -11.69
C THR A 92 -2.54 -6.04 -11.65
N ILE A 93 -3.29 -5.61 -10.62
CA ILE A 93 -4.73 -5.86 -10.49
C ILE A 93 -5.49 -5.37 -11.72
N ILE A 94 -5.23 -4.14 -12.18
CA ILE A 94 -5.94 -3.59 -13.34
C ILE A 94 -5.52 -4.33 -14.62
N ARG A 95 -4.22 -4.61 -14.82
CA ARG A 95 -3.74 -5.35 -16.00
C ARG A 95 -4.26 -6.79 -16.04
N ASP A 96 -4.40 -7.42 -14.88
CA ASP A 96 -4.96 -8.78 -14.78
C ASP A 96 -6.44 -8.81 -15.04
N PHE A 97 -7.17 -7.79 -14.68
CA PHE A 97 -8.57 -7.62 -15.02
C PHE A 97 -8.76 -7.30 -16.51
N ASP A 98 -7.98 -6.37 -17.06
CA ASP A 98 -8.12 -5.84 -18.42
C ASP A 98 -7.34 -6.66 -19.47
N LYS A 99 -7.72 -7.92 -19.66
CA LYS A 99 -7.07 -8.79 -20.67
C LYS A 99 -7.29 -8.33 -22.12
N ASN A 100 -8.29 -7.50 -22.36
CA ASN A 100 -8.64 -7.02 -23.70
C ASN A 100 -8.09 -5.63 -24.02
N SER A 101 -7.35 -5.01 -23.12
CA SER A 101 -6.80 -3.65 -23.26
C SER A 101 -7.89 -2.59 -23.52
N GLU A 102 -9.01 -2.71 -22.79
CA GLU A 102 -10.12 -1.76 -22.83
C GLU A 102 -9.93 -0.55 -21.91
N ILE A 103 -8.92 -0.61 -20.99
CA ILE A 103 -8.59 0.44 -20.01
C ILE A 103 -7.26 1.09 -20.42
N GLU A 104 -7.24 2.42 -20.54
CA GLU A 104 -5.98 3.16 -20.73
C GLU A 104 -5.27 3.33 -19.39
N ILE A 105 -4.26 2.49 -19.11
CA ILE A 105 -3.51 2.52 -17.85
C ILE A 105 -2.35 3.50 -17.96
N ILE A 106 -2.33 4.51 -17.08
CA ILE A 106 -1.28 5.53 -17.01
C ILE A 106 -0.52 5.34 -15.71
N THR A 107 0.79 5.07 -15.81
CA THR A 107 1.66 4.86 -14.65
C THR A 107 2.32 6.14 -14.19
N TYR A 108 2.45 6.31 -12.88
CA TYR A 108 3.07 7.45 -12.21
C TYR A 108 4.15 6.97 -11.25
N ASP A 109 5.27 7.68 -11.18
CA ASP A 109 6.32 7.42 -10.20
C ASP A 109 5.90 7.85 -8.78
N SER A 110 5.05 8.88 -8.68
CA SER A 110 4.51 9.38 -7.40
C SER A 110 2.98 9.52 -7.44
N GLY A 111 2.33 9.22 -6.31
CA GLY A 111 0.87 9.31 -6.19
C GLY A 111 0.32 10.74 -6.31
N SER A 112 1.07 11.76 -5.86
CA SER A 112 0.57 13.15 -5.83
C SER A 112 0.18 13.68 -7.21
N GLY A 113 0.95 13.36 -8.24
CA GLY A 113 0.65 13.76 -9.62
C GLY A 113 -0.61 13.08 -10.16
N SER A 114 -0.81 11.80 -9.85
CA SER A 114 -1.98 11.05 -10.30
C SER A 114 -3.28 11.61 -9.73
N TYR A 115 -3.29 11.97 -8.45
CA TYR A 115 -4.51 12.50 -7.80
C TYR A 115 -4.88 13.90 -8.29
N GLN A 116 -3.89 14.73 -8.61
CA GLN A 116 -4.14 16.02 -9.27
C GLN A 116 -4.76 15.83 -10.65
N ASP A 117 -4.24 14.86 -11.42
CA ASP A 117 -4.77 14.57 -12.76
C ASP A 117 -6.18 13.98 -12.71
N VAL A 118 -6.54 13.22 -11.67
CA VAL A 118 -7.94 12.82 -11.42
C VAL A 118 -8.82 14.04 -11.11
N ALA A 119 -8.36 14.91 -10.21
CA ALA A 119 -9.14 16.08 -9.78
C ALA A 119 -9.46 17.04 -10.92
N ILE A 120 -8.55 17.20 -11.89
CA ILE A 120 -8.76 18.06 -13.07
C ILE A 120 -9.31 17.31 -14.29
N GLY A 121 -9.57 16.00 -14.18
CA GLY A 121 -10.19 15.19 -15.24
C GLY A 121 -9.26 14.79 -16.40
N ARG A 122 -7.94 14.81 -16.20
CA ARG A 122 -6.99 14.26 -17.18
C ARG A 122 -7.01 12.76 -17.24
N VAL A 123 -7.23 12.13 -16.08
CA VAL A 123 -7.54 10.72 -15.92
C VAL A 123 -8.87 10.56 -15.19
N ASP A 124 -9.58 9.48 -15.43
CA ASP A 124 -10.92 9.26 -14.92
C ASP A 124 -10.94 8.80 -13.46
N ALA A 125 -9.95 7.97 -13.10
CA ALA A 125 -9.80 7.39 -11.77
C ALA A 125 -8.33 7.12 -11.46
N ALA A 126 -8.03 6.88 -10.20
CA ALA A 126 -6.77 6.23 -9.79
C ALA A 126 -7.08 5.06 -8.85
N MET A 127 -6.16 4.10 -8.76
CA MET A 127 -6.23 2.99 -7.81
C MET A 127 -5.03 3.02 -6.87
N ASN A 128 -5.29 2.85 -5.59
CA ASN A 128 -4.25 2.70 -4.57
C ASN A 128 -4.85 2.02 -3.33
N ASP A 129 -4.06 1.90 -2.26
CA ASP A 129 -4.54 1.53 -0.94
C ASP A 129 -5.60 2.53 -0.45
N ARG A 130 -6.69 1.99 0.10
CA ARG A 130 -7.81 2.81 0.59
C ARG A 130 -7.39 3.84 1.62
N LEU A 131 -6.44 3.50 2.52
CA LEU A 131 -5.97 4.43 3.55
C LEU A 131 -5.20 5.59 2.95
N ALA A 132 -4.30 5.29 1.99
CA ALA A 132 -3.58 6.32 1.25
C ALA A 132 -4.55 7.25 0.53
N LEU A 133 -5.58 6.71 -0.11
CA LEU A 133 -6.61 7.49 -0.79
C LEU A 133 -7.44 8.32 0.19
N GLN A 134 -7.80 7.77 1.36
CA GLN A 134 -8.54 8.51 2.39
C GLN A 134 -7.72 9.67 2.96
N SER A 135 -6.42 9.47 3.23
CA SER A 135 -5.51 10.56 3.63
C SER A 135 -5.47 11.66 2.58
N VAL A 136 -5.35 11.29 1.30
CA VAL A 136 -5.35 12.27 0.19
C VAL A 136 -6.64 13.09 0.19
N ILE A 137 -7.81 12.46 0.33
CA ILE A 137 -9.10 13.16 0.39
C ILE A 137 -9.14 14.13 1.57
N ASN A 138 -8.69 13.70 2.74
CA ASN A 138 -8.77 14.50 3.95
C ASN A 138 -7.78 15.69 3.96
N GLU A 139 -6.62 15.53 3.34
CA GLU A 139 -5.50 16.47 3.52
C GLU A 139 -5.26 17.38 2.32
N SER A 140 -5.62 16.93 1.10
CA SER A 140 -5.26 17.67 -0.12
C SER A 140 -6.20 18.82 -0.48
N GLY A 141 -7.45 18.79 0.01
CA GLY A 141 -8.50 19.71 -0.41
C GLY A 141 -8.94 19.55 -1.90
N LEU A 142 -8.47 18.51 -2.58
CA LEU A 142 -8.88 18.22 -3.95
C LEU A 142 -10.33 17.69 -3.99
N PRO A 143 -11.11 17.98 -5.04
CA PRO A 143 -12.48 17.50 -5.21
C PRO A 143 -12.50 16.01 -5.57
N LEU A 144 -12.17 15.15 -4.62
CA LEU A 144 -12.02 13.71 -4.80
C LEU A 144 -12.89 12.94 -3.81
N LYS A 145 -13.30 11.73 -4.21
CA LYS A 145 -13.99 10.78 -3.35
C LYS A 145 -13.52 9.35 -3.62
N LEU A 146 -13.65 8.48 -2.63
CA LEU A 146 -13.55 7.04 -2.85
C LEU A 146 -14.67 6.59 -3.79
N ALA A 147 -14.35 5.73 -4.74
CA ALA A 147 -15.27 5.23 -5.75
C ALA A 147 -15.43 3.71 -5.63
N GLY A 148 -16.67 3.27 -5.50
CA GLY A 148 -17.02 1.87 -5.29
C GLY A 148 -16.60 1.30 -3.93
N PRO A 149 -16.85 -0.01 -3.70
CA PRO A 149 -16.35 -0.71 -2.53
C PRO A 149 -14.86 -1.03 -2.65
N PRO A 150 -14.19 -1.40 -1.55
CA PRO A 150 -12.84 -1.98 -1.60
C PRO A 150 -12.79 -3.22 -2.51
N ILE A 151 -11.66 -3.35 -3.25
CA ILE A 151 -11.42 -4.44 -4.20
C ILE A 151 -10.57 -5.46 -3.52
N ASN A 152 -10.76 -6.47 -2.98
CA ASN A 152 -9.94 -7.42 -2.25
C ASN A 152 -9.44 -6.92 -0.88
N GLU A 153 -9.44 -7.81 0.08
CA GLU A 153 -8.66 -7.64 1.30
C GLU A 153 -7.20 -7.93 1.01
N MET A 154 -6.33 -7.05 1.47
CA MET A 154 -4.88 -7.17 1.36
C MET A 154 -4.26 -7.09 2.73
N GLN A 155 -3.13 -7.74 2.90
CA GLN A 155 -2.31 -7.63 4.09
C GLN A 155 -0.97 -7.01 3.73
N ASN A 156 -0.52 -6.08 4.56
CA ASN A 156 0.75 -5.40 4.38
C ASN A 156 1.75 -5.84 5.45
N ALA A 157 2.97 -6.10 5.01
CA ALA A 157 4.07 -6.54 5.85
C ALA A 157 5.38 -5.93 5.36
N PHE A 158 6.45 -6.12 6.12
CA PHE A 158 7.78 -5.61 5.77
C PHE A 158 8.58 -6.68 5.01
N PRO A 159 8.98 -6.42 3.74
CA PRO A 159 9.80 -7.35 2.96
C PRO A 159 11.28 -7.25 3.32
N PHE A 160 11.96 -8.39 3.33
CA PHE A 160 13.40 -8.53 3.49
C PHE A 160 13.98 -9.42 2.40
N LEU A 161 15.27 -9.31 2.10
CA LEU A 161 15.95 -10.28 1.25
C LEU A 161 15.89 -11.69 1.88
N ASN A 162 15.60 -12.69 1.04
CA ASN A 162 15.51 -14.08 1.50
C ASN A 162 16.89 -14.69 1.67
N ASN A 163 17.48 -14.51 2.86
CA ASN A 163 18.75 -15.11 3.28
C ASN A 163 18.70 -15.52 4.77
N GLU A 164 19.66 -16.27 5.25
CA GLU A 164 19.66 -16.80 6.62
C GLU A 164 19.74 -15.70 7.70
N GLU A 165 20.54 -14.65 7.46
CA GLU A 165 20.66 -13.52 8.38
C GLU A 165 19.31 -12.81 8.58
N ASN A 166 18.59 -12.56 7.51
CA ASN A 166 17.30 -11.92 7.56
C ASN A 166 16.20 -12.80 8.18
N LYS A 167 16.32 -14.12 8.15
CA LYS A 167 15.38 -15.00 8.86
C LYS A 167 15.39 -14.77 10.35
N GLU A 168 16.56 -14.61 10.95
CA GLU A 168 16.69 -14.31 12.38
C GLU A 168 16.17 -12.90 12.70
N LEU A 169 16.48 -11.92 11.86
CA LEU A 169 16.00 -10.54 12.01
C LEU A 169 14.48 -10.46 11.90
N VAL A 170 13.89 -11.11 10.89
CA VAL A 170 12.43 -11.17 10.71
C VAL A 170 11.76 -11.80 11.92
N ALA A 171 12.30 -12.88 12.47
CA ALA A 171 11.75 -13.51 13.68
C ALA A 171 11.78 -12.58 14.91
N GLN A 172 12.83 -11.77 15.06
CA GLN A 172 12.90 -10.76 16.13
C GLN A 172 11.87 -9.65 15.92
N ILE A 173 11.70 -9.17 14.68
CA ILE A 173 10.72 -8.16 14.33
C ILE A 173 9.30 -8.70 14.51
N ASP A 174 9.04 -9.94 14.12
CA ASP A 174 7.74 -10.59 14.32
C ASP A 174 7.39 -10.68 15.80
N SER A 175 8.34 -11.06 16.64
CA SER A 175 8.14 -11.07 18.11
C SER A 175 7.81 -9.68 18.65
N ALA A 176 8.45 -8.63 18.11
CA ALA A 176 8.15 -7.27 18.50
C ALA A 176 6.74 -6.85 18.03
N ILE A 177 6.34 -7.20 16.80
CA ILE A 177 4.99 -6.94 16.27
C ILE A 177 3.95 -7.72 17.11
N ASP A 178 4.21 -8.99 17.45
CA ASP A 178 3.33 -9.80 18.32
C ASP A 178 3.11 -9.11 19.65
N SER A 179 4.18 -8.66 20.31
CA SER A 179 4.06 -7.94 21.57
C SER A 179 3.31 -6.61 21.44
N MET A 180 3.36 -5.94 20.27
CA MET A 180 2.57 -4.73 19.99
C MET A 180 1.10 -5.04 19.78
N TYR A 181 0.76 -6.24 19.29
CA TYR A 181 -0.63 -6.72 19.24
C TYR A 181 -1.14 -7.05 20.65
N GLU A 182 -0.34 -7.76 21.46
CA GLU A 182 -0.71 -8.20 22.81
C GLU A 182 -0.99 -7.03 23.75
N ASP A 183 -0.17 -5.97 23.71
CA ASP A 183 -0.32 -4.81 24.59
C ASP A 183 -1.18 -3.67 23.99
N GLY A 184 -1.66 -3.83 22.76
CA GLY A 184 -2.51 -2.86 22.06
C GLY A 184 -1.77 -1.69 21.41
N THR A 185 -0.44 -1.62 21.50
CA THR A 185 0.35 -0.50 20.95
C THR A 185 0.12 -0.33 19.45
N ILE A 186 -0.01 -1.43 18.68
CA ILE A 186 -0.21 -1.33 17.23
C ILE A 186 -1.57 -0.70 16.89
N LYS A 187 -2.60 -1.04 17.65
CA LYS A 187 -3.94 -0.43 17.55
C LYS A 187 -3.91 1.05 17.92
N GLU A 188 -3.21 1.42 19.00
CA GLU A 188 -3.05 2.82 19.38
C GLU A 188 -2.36 3.65 18.28
N ILE A 189 -1.33 3.08 17.64
CA ILE A 189 -0.67 3.70 16.50
C ILE A 189 -1.65 3.86 15.34
N SER A 190 -2.43 2.82 15.03
CA SER A 190 -3.45 2.88 13.98
C SER A 190 -4.47 3.99 14.24
N MET A 191 -5.09 4.01 15.42
CA MET A 191 -6.07 5.02 15.81
C MET A 191 -5.49 6.44 15.77
N LYS A 192 -4.22 6.60 16.19
CA LYS A 192 -3.56 7.91 16.20
C LYS A 192 -3.39 8.52 14.80
N TYR A 193 -3.09 7.70 13.79
CA TYR A 193 -2.74 8.20 12.46
C TYR A 193 -3.85 8.08 11.43
N PHE A 194 -4.82 7.17 11.64
CA PHE A 194 -5.88 6.88 10.68
C PHE A 194 -7.28 7.07 11.25
N ASP A 195 -7.40 7.35 12.56
CA ASP A 195 -8.68 7.43 13.28
C ASP A 195 -9.54 6.16 13.14
N MET A 196 -8.89 5.03 12.84
CA MET A 196 -9.51 3.71 12.70
C MET A 196 -8.52 2.58 12.99
N ASP A 197 -9.03 1.42 13.38
CA ASP A 197 -8.23 0.22 13.55
C ASP A 197 -8.09 -0.55 12.23
N ILE A 198 -6.87 -0.53 11.66
CA ILE A 198 -6.52 -1.23 10.43
C ILE A 198 -5.62 -2.43 10.69
N THR A 199 -5.49 -2.84 11.94
CA THR A 199 -4.58 -3.90 12.38
C THR A 199 -5.26 -5.26 12.46
N GLU A 200 -6.58 -5.32 12.33
CA GLU A 200 -7.38 -6.55 12.32
C GLU A 200 -7.95 -6.85 10.94
N LYS A 201 -8.08 -8.15 10.62
CA LYS A 201 -8.77 -8.58 9.40
C LYS A 201 -10.22 -8.11 9.42
N VAL A 202 -10.66 -7.50 8.32
CA VAL A 202 -12.03 -6.96 8.19
C VAL A 202 -13.01 -8.04 7.71
N LEU A 203 -12.52 -9.08 7.04
CA LEU A 203 -13.32 -10.20 6.53
C LEU A 203 -12.86 -11.50 7.18
N ASN A 204 -13.81 -12.22 7.77
CA ASN A 204 -13.66 -13.60 8.26
C ASN A 204 -13.86 -14.59 7.12
#